data_831beaa5886be2fdd9a2dae5c00aeaa9
#
_entry.id   831beaa5886be2fdd9a2dae5c00aeaa9
#
_cell.length_a   1.000
_cell.length_b   1.000
_cell.length_c   1.000
_cell.angle_alpha   90.00
_cell.angle_beta   90.00
_cell.angle_gamma   90.00
#
_symmetry.space_group_name_H-M   'P 1'
#
loop_
_entity.id
_entity.type
_entity.pdbx_description
1 polymer ?
#
loop_
_entity_poly.entity_id
_entity_poly.type
_entity_poly.pdbx_seq_one_letter_code
_entity_poly.pdbx_strand_id
1 'polypeptide(L)'
;GKSIASISYRCLDPGIIMRDLVHEAHALVIMSGTLTPTEMYADLLRLDKDKAITIEYQNPFPKENRLNIILPETSTKYTARTAMMWETIAKKCADISTAIPGNSIIFFPSYSILENVYDFLREKSTKTIFIEDAELSKEQRGDLLERFKEYKETGAILLAVAGGSFAEGIDLPGDLMKGVIVVGLPLARPDIETQE
;
A
#
# COMPACT_ATOMS: atom_id res chain seq x y z
N GLY A 1 -15.37 31.28 7.33
CA GLY A 1 -14.34 30.27 7.64
C GLY A 1 -13.12 30.93 8.24
N LYS A 2 -12.52 30.37 9.28
CA LYS A 2 -11.25 30.86 9.82
C LYS A 2 -10.15 30.48 8.82
N SER A 3 -9.37 31.47 8.37
CA SER A 3 -8.18 31.27 7.58
C SER A 3 -7.09 30.70 8.50
N ILE A 4 -6.60 29.52 8.20
CA ILE A 4 -5.49 28.89 8.93
C ILE A 4 -4.23 29.09 8.07
N ALA A 5 -3.22 29.79 8.61
CA ALA A 5 -1.90 29.87 8.02
C ALA A 5 -1.00 28.81 8.69
N SER A 6 -0.29 28.04 7.90
CA SER A 6 0.72 27.09 8.40
C SER A 6 2.06 27.38 7.75
N ILE A 7 3.14 27.19 8.50
CA ILE A 7 4.52 27.23 8.01
C ILE A 7 5.11 25.85 8.25
N SER A 8 5.67 25.22 7.21
CA SER A 8 6.41 23.96 7.33
C SER A 8 7.85 24.16 6.87
N TYR A 9 8.78 23.53 7.58
CA TYR A 9 10.18 23.45 7.19
C TYR A 9 10.52 21.99 6.96
N ARG A 10 10.98 21.67 5.75
CA ARG A 10 11.29 20.28 5.34
C ARG A 10 12.67 20.22 4.71
N CYS A 11 13.38 19.14 5.02
CA CYS A 11 14.64 18.79 4.33
C CYS A 11 14.28 18.05 3.03
N LEU A 12 14.60 18.66 1.89
CA LEU A 12 14.40 18.05 0.57
C LEU A 12 15.64 17.27 0.10
N ASP A 13 16.79 17.47 0.73
CA ASP A 13 18.03 16.77 0.41
C ASP A 13 18.50 15.96 1.63
N PRO A 14 18.19 14.65 1.69
CA PRO A 14 18.60 13.79 2.80
C PRO A 14 20.12 13.66 2.92
N GLY A 15 20.87 13.90 1.86
CA GLY A 15 22.33 13.89 1.87
C GLY A 15 22.96 14.95 2.79
N ILE A 16 22.23 16.04 3.09
CA ILE A 16 22.68 17.06 4.05
C ILE A 16 22.79 16.46 5.46
N ILE A 17 21.79 15.70 5.87
CA ILE A 17 21.73 15.05 7.19
C ILE A 17 22.68 13.85 7.22
N MET A 18 22.69 13.06 6.15
CA MET A 18 23.48 11.84 6.07
C MET A 18 24.97 12.10 6.08
N ARG A 19 25.45 13.24 5.55
CA ARG A 19 26.88 13.57 5.48
C ARG A 19 27.58 13.47 6.83
N ASP A 20 26.99 14.05 7.85
CA ASP A 20 27.61 14.11 9.18
C ASP A 20 27.55 12.71 9.84
N LEU A 21 26.46 11.98 9.68
CA LEU A 21 26.32 10.60 10.16
C LEU A 21 27.34 9.66 9.50
N VAL A 22 27.53 9.75 8.19
CA VAL A 22 28.50 8.93 7.45
C VAL A 22 29.93 9.26 7.88
N HIS A 23 30.22 10.53 8.20
CA HIS A 23 31.56 10.96 8.60
C HIS A 23 31.93 10.53 10.02
N GLU A 24 30.96 10.51 10.93
CA GLU A 24 31.18 10.15 12.33
C GLU A 24 31.12 8.63 12.57
N ALA A 25 30.39 7.90 11.74
CA ALA A 25 30.22 6.47 11.91
C ALA A 25 31.48 5.69 11.51
N HIS A 26 31.88 4.70 12.32
CA HIS A 26 32.94 3.77 11.95
C HIS A 26 32.55 2.89 10.75
N ALA A 27 31.27 2.46 10.70
CA ALA A 27 30.66 1.74 9.61
C ALA A 27 29.16 2.04 9.57
N LEU A 28 28.58 2.04 8.37
CA LEU A 28 27.15 2.28 8.15
C LEU A 28 26.60 1.19 7.24
N VAL A 29 25.48 0.59 7.63
CA VAL A 29 24.73 -0.35 6.82
C VAL A 29 23.34 0.22 6.57
N ILE A 30 22.99 0.41 5.30
CA ILE A 30 21.69 0.88 4.86
C ILE A 30 21.02 -0.28 4.11
N MET A 31 19.82 -0.66 4.52
CA MET A 31 19.11 -1.79 3.90
C MET A 31 17.61 -1.54 3.82
N SER A 32 17.01 -1.98 2.72
CA SER A 32 15.57 -1.99 2.52
C SER A 32 15.21 -3.00 1.44
N GLY A 33 13.99 -3.50 1.45
CA GLY A 33 13.45 -4.32 0.36
C GLY A 33 13.18 -3.55 -0.94
N THR A 34 13.29 -2.22 -0.92
CA THR A 34 12.98 -1.32 -2.05
C THR A 34 14.12 -0.37 -2.41
N LEU A 35 15.35 -0.64 -1.96
CA LEU A 35 16.54 0.18 -2.19
C LEU A 35 17.17 -0.09 -3.58
N THR A 36 16.33 -0.03 -4.61
CA THR A 36 16.73 -0.32 -6.01
C THR A 36 16.27 0.82 -6.92
N PRO A 37 17.14 1.39 -7.80
CA PRO A 37 18.55 1.04 -7.99
C PRO A 37 19.45 1.52 -6.83
N THR A 38 20.38 0.69 -6.40
CA THR A 38 21.25 0.99 -5.25
C THR A 38 22.14 2.20 -5.47
N GLU A 39 22.61 2.43 -6.69
CA GLU A 39 23.45 3.58 -7.07
C GLU A 39 22.70 4.91 -6.91
N MET A 40 21.40 4.95 -7.23
CA MET A 40 20.57 6.14 -7.04
C MET A 40 20.52 6.54 -5.56
N TYR A 41 20.36 5.57 -4.67
CA TYR A 41 20.36 5.84 -3.22
C TYR A 41 21.73 6.23 -2.68
N ALA A 42 22.80 5.64 -3.22
CA ALA A 42 24.16 6.05 -2.87
C ALA A 42 24.41 7.52 -3.24
N ASP A 43 23.96 7.95 -4.42
CA ASP A 43 24.05 9.34 -4.86
C ASP A 43 23.16 10.27 -4.01
N LEU A 44 21.91 9.90 -3.77
CA LEU A 44 20.94 10.68 -2.99
C LEU A 44 21.44 10.91 -1.54
N LEU A 45 22.04 9.89 -0.95
CA LEU A 45 22.59 9.93 0.42
C LEU A 45 24.02 10.44 0.46
N ARG A 46 24.59 10.83 -0.69
CA ARG A 46 25.97 11.35 -0.82
C ARG A 46 27.05 10.43 -0.24
N LEU A 47 26.89 9.13 -0.45
CA LEU A 47 27.87 8.15 0.00
C LEU A 47 29.13 8.24 -0.87
N ASP A 48 30.30 8.08 -0.23
CA ASP A 48 31.59 8.01 -0.94
C ASP A 48 31.65 6.72 -1.76
N LYS A 49 31.61 6.84 -3.10
CA LYS A 49 31.56 5.69 -4.02
C LYS A 49 32.79 4.80 -3.93
N ASP A 50 33.93 5.35 -3.51
CA ASP A 50 35.15 4.58 -3.36
C ASP A 50 35.16 3.71 -2.08
N LYS A 51 34.26 4.02 -1.13
CA LYS A 51 34.11 3.31 0.15
C LYS A 51 32.82 2.54 0.29
N ALA A 52 31.79 2.91 -0.49
CA ALA A 52 30.49 2.28 -0.44
C ALA A 52 30.48 0.97 -1.26
N ILE A 53 29.96 -0.08 -0.66
CA ILE A 53 29.69 -1.34 -1.34
C ILE A 53 28.19 -1.45 -1.50
N THR A 54 27.72 -1.52 -2.74
CA THR A 54 26.30 -1.75 -3.06
C THR A 54 26.07 -3.22 -3.34
N ILE A 55 25.05 -3.80 -2.71
CA ILE A 55 24.70 -5.21 -2.86
C ILE A 55 23.20 -5.32 -3.11
N GLU A 56 22.82 -6.07 -4.13
CA GLU A 56 21.46 -6.43 -4.42
C GLU A 56 21.28 -7.94 -4.31
N TYR A 57 20.35 -8.38 -3.50
CA TYR A 57 20.01 -9.80 -3.36
C TYR A 57 18.78 -10.13 -4.20
N GLN A 58 18.81 -11.32 -4.81
CA GLN A 58 17.64 -11.80 -5.52
C GLN A 58 16.50 -12.06 -4.55
N ASN A 59 15.27 -11.78 -5.01
CA ASN A 59 14.07 -12.09 -4.27
C ASN A 59 13.99 -13.60 -3.98
N PRO A 60 13.93 -14.02 -2.69
CA PRO A 60 13.89 -15.43 -2.33
C PRO A 60 12.55 -16.11 -2.65
N PHE A 61 11.50 -15.35 -2.96
CA PHE A 61 10.19 -15.89 -3.28
C PHE A 61 10.12 -16.35 -4.74
N PRO A 62 9.81 -17.64 -5.01
CA PRO A 62 9.72 -18.17 -6.36
C PRO A 62 8.68 -17.43 -7.21
N LYS A 63 9.04 -17.10 -8.44
CA LYS A 63 8.14 -16.35 -9.36
C LYS A 63 6.91 -17.17 -9.74
N GLU A 64 7.04 -18.48 -9.80
CA GLU A 64 5.98 -19.45 -10.10
C GLU A 64 4.88 -19.49 -9.04
N ASN A 65 5.17 -19.05 -7.81
CA ASN A 65 4.20 -18.98 -6.73
C ASN A 65 3.39 -17.66 -6.74
N ARG A 66 3.57 -16.83 -7.78
CA ARG A 66 2.93 -15.53 -7.88
C ARG A 66 2.23 -15.36 -9.22
N LEU A 67 0.92 -15.12 -9.18
CA LEU A 67 0.12 -14.72 -10.34
C LEU A 67 -0.17 -13.22 -10.27
N ASN A 68 0.36 -12.45 -11.22
CA ASN A 68 0.06 -11.02 -11.37
C ASN A 68 -0.90 -10.81 -12.54
N ILE A 69 -2.03 -10.14 -12.28
CA ILE A 69 -3.05 -9.84 -13.30
C ILE A 69 -3.26 -8.33 -13.33
N ILE A 70 -3.32 -7.76 -14.52
CA ILE A 70 -3.66 -6.36 -14.75
C ILE A 70 -4.99 -6.30 -15.49
N LEU A 71 -5.97 -5.55 -14.95
CA LEU A 71 -7.28 -5.32 -15.55
C LEU A 71 -7.36 -3.86 -16.03
N PRO A 72 -7.25 -3.61 -17.32
CA PRO A 72 -7.19 -2.24 -17.87
C PRO A 72 -8.57 -1.57 -18.05
N GLU A 73 -9.67 -2.30 -17.82
CA GLU A 73 -11.04 -1.82 -18.07
C GLU A 73 -11.56 -0.84 -17.00
N THR A 74 -10.83 -0.68 -15.90
CA THR A 74 -11.24 0.18 -14.79
C THR A 74 -10.27 1.35 -14.59
N SER A 75 -10.79 2.46 -14.06
CA SER A 75 -9.98 3.65 -13.80
C SER A 75 -10.46 4.40 -12.55
N THR A 76 -9.52 4.88 -11.75
CA THR A 76 -9.77 5.76 -10.60
C THR A 76 -9.45 7.23 -10.90
N LYS A 77 -9.11 7.57 -12.16
CA LYS A 77 -8.89 8.96 -12.59
C LYS A 77 -10.11 9.81 -12.27
N TYR A 78 -9.89 11.05 -11.86
CA TYR A 78 -10.97 11.96 -11.45
C TYR A 78 -12.06 12.08 -12.52
N THR A 79 -11.69 12.19 -13.79
CA THR A 79 -12.61 12.30 -14.93
C THR A 79 -13.40 11.03 -15.24
N ALA A 80 -12.99 9.89 -14.73
CA ALA A 80 -13.66 8.59 -14.92
C ALA A 80 -14.56 8.20 -13.75
N ARG A 81 -14.63 9.00 -12.67
CA ARG A 81 -15.38 8.69 -11.44
C ARG A 81 -16.87 8.85 -11.67
N THR A 82 -17.55 7.76 -11.92
CA THR A 82 -19.01 7.66 -12.10
C THR A 82 -19.55 6.47 -11.33
N ALA A 83 -20.86 6.46 -11.02
CA ALA A 83 -21.50 5.32 -10.38
C ALA A 83 -21.31 4.01 -11.18
N MET A 84 -21.36 4.07 -12.50
CA MET A 84 -21.12 2.92 -13.36
C MET A 84 -19.67 2.41 -13.25
N MET A 85 -18.69 3.30 -13.11
CA MET A 85 -17.29 2.90 -12.90
C MET A 85 -17.10 2.25 -11.54
N TRP A 86 -17.73 2.79 -10.48
CA TRP A 86 -17.68 2.19 -9.15
C TRP A 86 -18.32 0.81 -9.13
N GLU A 87 -19.46 0.65 -9.80
CA GLU A 87 -20.11 -0.65 -9.96
C GLU A 87 -19.23 -1.64 -10.74
N THR A 88 -18.57 -1.20 -11.80
CA THR A 88 -17.67 -2.03 -12.60
C THR A 88 -16.48 -2.51 -11.75
N ILE A 89 -15.86 -1.61 -10.98
CA ILE A 89 -14.77 -1.95 -10.05
C ILE A 89 -15.27 -2.95 -9.01
N ALA A 90 -16.41 -2.69 -8.39
CA ALA A 90 -17.01 -3.58 -7.39
C ALA A 90 -17.26 -4.98 -7.92
N LYS A 91 -17.82 -5.08 -9.14
CA LYS A 91 -18.05 -6.36 -9.80
C LYS A 91 -16.74 -7.13 -10.02
N LYS A 92 -15.72 -6.48 -10.57
CA LYS A 92 -14.40 -7.11 -10.77
C LYS A 92 -13.77 -7.57 -9.44
N CYS A 93 -13.86 -6.75 -8.40
CA CYS A 93 -13.38 -7.10 -7.06
C CYS A 93 -14.14 -8.31 -6.49
N ALA A 94 -15.47 -8.36 -6.65
CA ALA A 94 -16.29 -9.48 -6.20
C ALA A 94 -15.93 -10.77 -6.95
N ASP A 95 -15.85 -10.71 -8.28
CA ASP A 95 -15.53 -11.86 -9.13
C ASP A 95 -14.17 -12.45 -8.78
N ILE A 96 -13.14 -11.61 -8.65
CA ILE A 96 -11.78 -12.03 -8.30
C ILE A 96 -11.75 -12.60 -6.88
N SER A 97 -12.34 -11.90 -5.91
CA SER A 97 -12.35 -12.36 -4.52
C SER A 97 -13.08 -13.69 -4.36
N THR A 98 -14.12 -13.93 -5.15
CA THR A 98 -14.83 -15.21 -5.16
C THR A 98 -13.96 -16.34 -5.72
N ALA A 99 -13.13 -16.05 -6.73
CA ALA A 99 -12.22 -17.02 -7.32
C ALA A 99 -11.01 -17.35 -6.42
N ILE A 100 -10.65 -16.46 -5.48
CA ILE A 100 -9.56 -16.70 -4.53
C ILE A 100 -10.04 -17.63 -3.40
N PRO A 101 -9.43 -18.80 -3.18
CA PRO A 101 -9.79 -19.67 -2.06
C PRO A 101 -9.19 -19.11 -0.76
N GLY A 102 -10.01 -18.59 0.13
CA GLY A 102 -9.57 -17.97 1.40
C GLY A 102 -9.64 -16.44 1.38
N ASN A 103 -8.85 -15.82 2.24
CA ASN A 103 -8.88 -14.37 2.47
C ASN A 103 -8.21 -13.56 1.36
N SER A 104 -8.75 -12.38 1.11
CA SER A 104 -8.18 -11.37 0.20
C SER A 104 -8.24 -9.96 0.80
N ILE A 105 -7.31 -9.11 0.41
CA ILE A 105 -7.31 -7.68 0.76
C ILE A 105 -7.51 -6.88 -0.53
N ILE A 106 -8.33 -5.84 -0.46
CA ILE A 106 -8.54 -4.88 -1.56
C ILE A 106 -8.05 -3.51 -1.09
N PHE A 107 -6.99 -3.01 -1.70
CA PHE A 107 -6.44 -1.69 -1.42
C PHE A 107 -7.01 -0.63 -2.36
N PHE A 108 -7.46 0.47 -1.79
CA PHE A 108 -7.98 1.63 -2.49
C PHE A 108 -7.06 2.85 -2.33
N PRO A 109 -7.03 3.80 -3.29
CA PRO A 109 -6.22 5.01 -3.18
C PRO A 109 -6.67 5.98 -2.08
N SER A 110 -7.93 5.88 -1.63
CA SER A 110 -8.50 6.75 -0.59
C SER A 110 -9.77 6.14 0.00
N TYR A 111 -10.12 6.57 1.22
CA TYR A 111 -11.38 6.17 1.89
C TYR A 111 -12.61 6.53 1.05
N SER A 112 -12.65 7.70 0.40
CA SER A 112 -13.78 8.09 -0.44
C SER A 112 -14.00 7.14 -1.64
N ILE A 113 -12.94 6.61 -2.25
CA ILE A 113 -13.07 5.61 -3.33
C ILE A 113 -13.51 4.27 -2.74
N LEU A 114 -12.97 3.88 -1.59
CA LEU A 114 -13.37 2.68 -0.87
C LEU A 114 -14.89 2.70 -0.60
N GLU A 115 -15.40 3.77 0.00
CA GLU A 115 -16.82 3.93 0.34
C GLU A 115 -17.72 3.83 -0.90
N ASN A 116 -17.40 4.57 -1.97
CA ASN A 116 -18.17 4.53 -3.22
C ASN A 116 -18.21 3.15 -3.86
N VAL A 117 -17.11 2.39 -3.81
CA VAL A 117 -17.06 1.02 -4.34
C VAL A 117 -17.74 0.04 -3.40
N TYR A 118 -17.59 0.23 -2.09
CA TYR A 118 -18.20 -0.65 -1.08
C TYR A 118 -19.71 -0.73 -1.20
N ASP A 119 -20.40 0.37 -1.50
CA ASP A 119 -21.85 0.40 -1.66
C ASP A 119 -22.36 -0.60 -2.71
N PHE A 120 -21.60 -0.79 -3.79
CA PHE A 120 -21.91 -1.81 -4.81
C PHE A 120 -21.32 -3.19 -4.47
N LEU A 121 -20.15 -3.24 -3.83
CA LEU A 121 -19.45 -4.49 -3.55
C LEU A 121 -20.22 -5.34 -2.53
N ARG A 122 -20.79 -4.73 -1.49
CA ARG A 122 -21.57 -5.43 -0.46
C ARG A 122 -22.78 -6.20 -1.00
N GLU A 123 -23.34 -5.74 -2.14
CA GLU A 123 -24.49 -6.41 -2.79
C GLU A 123 -24.04 -7.55 -3.71
N LYS A 124 -22.78 -7.55 -4.15
CA LYS A 124 -22.22 -8.50 -5.13
C LYS A 124 -21.36 -9.58 -4.49
N SER A 125 -20.83 -9.31 -3.30
CA SER A 125 -19.92 -10.23 -2.61
C SER A 125 -20.66 -11.34 -1.90
N THR A 126 -20.18 -12.57 -2.06
CA THR A 126 -20.61 -13.75 -1.27
C THR A 126 -19.79 -13.95 0.00
N LYS A 127 -18.67 -13.23 0.14
CA LYS A 127 -17.77 -13.31 1.29
C LYS A 127 -18.05 -12.21 2.30
N THR A 128 -17.74 -12.49 3.56
CA THR A 128 -17.75 -11.49 4.64
C THR A 128 -16.78 -10.36 4.33
N ILE A 129 -17.22 -9.12 4.49
CA ILE A 129 -16.42 -7.93 4.23
C ILE A 129 -16.05 -7.26 5.56
N PHE A 130 -14.78 -7.04 5.76
CA PHE A 130 -14.19 -6.20 6.80
C PHE A 130 -13.74 -4.88 6.18
N ILE A 131 -13.87 -3.78 6.90
CA ILE A 131 -13.57 -2.45 6.38
C ILE A 131 -12.61 -1.75 7.33
N GLU A 132 -11.54 -1.21 6.78
CA GLU A 132 -10.68 -0.26 7.48
C GLU A 132 -11.41 1.07 7.65
N ASP A 133 -11.41 1.57 8.90
CA ASP A 133 -11.85 2.91 9.22
C ASP A 133 -10.65 3.73 9.73
N ALA A 134 -10.56 4.98 9.29
CA ALA A 134 -9.48 5.89 9.67
C ALA A 134 -9.47 6.19 11.19
N GLU A 135 -10.63 6.11 11.84
CA GLU A 135 -10.81 6.44 13.25
C GLU A 135 -10.54 5.25 14.20
N LEU A 136 -10.32 4.04 13.68
CA LEU A 136 -10.04 2.86 14.51
C LEU A 136 -8.79 3.06 15.38
N SER A 137 -8.90 2.75 16.67
CA SER A 137 -7.75 2.68 17.55
C SER A 137 -6.82 1.51 17.15
N LYS A 138 -5.59 1.52 17.67
CA LYS A 138 -4.64 0.41 17.43
C LYS A 138 -5.20 -0.95 17.89
N GLU A 139 -5.91 -0.96 19.03
CA GLU A 139 -6.53 -2.16 19.58
C GLU A 139 -7.65 -2.67 18.67
N GLN A 140 -8.57 -1.80 18.27
CA GLN A 140 -9.67 -2.13 17.36
C GLN A 140 -9.18 -2.65 16.00
N ARG A 141 -8.06 -2.10 15.48
CA ARG A 141 -7.42 -2.61 14.27
C ARG A 141 -6.86 -4.02 14.46
N GLY A 142 -6.24 -4.27 15.63
CA GLY A 142 -5.78 -5.60 16.01
C GLY A 142 -6.93 -6.61 16.04
N ASP A 143 -8.02 -6.28 16.72
CA ASP A 143 -9.22 -7.14 16.81
C ASP A 143 -9.85 -7.40 15.45
N LEU A 144 -9.93 -6.37 14.59
CA LEU A 144 -10.42 -6.53 13.22
C LEU A 144 -9.55 -7.51 12.43
N LEU A 145 -8.23 -7.39 12.53
CA LEU A 145 -7.28 -8.26 11.85
C LEU A 145 -7.37 -9.71 12.35
N GLU A 146 -7.47 -9.92 13.67
CA GLU A 146 -7.61 -11.26 14.23
C GLU A 146 -8.92 -11.92 13.75
N ARG A 147 -10.03 -11.21 13.79
CA ARG A 147 -11.31 -11.70 13.24
C ARG A 147 -11.22 -11.99 11.75
N PHE A 148 -10.54 -11.18 10.96
CA PHE A 148 -10.31 -11.43 9.54
C PHE A 148 -9.52 -12.74 9.30
N LYS A 149 -8.50 -13.00 10.11
CA LYS A 149 -7.69 -14.24 10.03
C LYS A 149 -8.52 -15.51 10.26
N GLU A 150 -9.55 -15.45 11.09
CA GLU A 150 -10.44 -16.61 11.37
C GLU A 150 -11.14 -17.13 10.11
N TYR A 151 -11.31 -16.29 9.08
CA TYR A 151 -11.95 -16.64 7.82
C TYR A 151 -11.04 -17.32 6.80
N LYS A 152 -9.81 -17.71 7.16
CA LYS A 152 -8.83 -18.27 6.23
C LYS A 152 -9.34 -19.43 5.37
N GLU A 153 -10.26 -20.25 5.88
CA GLU A 153 -10.82 -21.40 5.19
C GLU A 153 -12.07 -21.02 4.34
N THR A 154 -12.94 -20.21 4.88
CA THR A 154 -14.20 -19.79 4.21
C THR A 154 -13.99 -18.59 3.30
N GLY A 155 -12.99 -17.77 3.59
CA GLY A 155 -12.64 -16.57 2.89
C GLY A 155 -13.43 -15.34 3.34
N ALA A 156 -12.70 -14.26 3.52
CA ALA A 156 -13.22 -12.91 3.75
C ALA A 156 -12.49 -11.90 2.87
N ILE A 157 -13.02 -10.70 2.79
CA ILE A 157 -12.43 -9.56 2.10
C ILE A 157 -12.15 -8.47 3.13
N LEU A 158 -10.93 -7.98 3.17
CA LEU A 158 -10.58 -6.77 3.92
C LEU A 158 -10.44 -5.60 2.94
N LEU A 159 -11.25 -4.57 3.09
CA LEU A 159 -11.11 -3.32 2.35
C LEU A 159 -10.20 -2.39 3.13
N ALA A 160 -9.14 -1.92 2.50
CA ALA A 160 -8.13 -1.07 3.11
C ALA A 160 -7.70 0.07 2.18
N VAL A 161 -7.03 1.08 2.73
CA VAL A 161 -6.48 2.20 1.96
C VAL A 161 -4.96 2.03 1.84
N ALA A 162 -4.41 2.28 0.66
CA ALA A 162 -2.98 2.05 0.37
C ALA A 162 -2.01 2.93 1.20
N GLY A 163 -2.49 4.00 1.81
CA GLY A 163 -1.76 4.80 2.81
C GLY A 163 -2.32 4.65 4.23
N GLY A 164 -3.20 3.67 4.43
CA GLY A 164 -3.84 3.40 5.70
C GLY A 164 -3.06 2.45 6.59
N SER A 165 -3.69 2.07 7.69
CA SER A 165 -3.02 1.31 8.76
C SER A 165 -2.75 -0.16 8.43
N PHE A 166 -3.43 -0.71 7.43
CA PHE A 166 -3.23 -2.08 6.98
C PHE A 166 -2.30 -2.19 5.76
N ALA A 167 -1.82 -1.05 5.23
CA ALA A 167 -0.87 -1.04 4.11
C ALA A 167 0.54 -1.48 4.53
N GLU A 168 0.89 -1.21 5.78
CA GLU A 168 2.20 -1.55 6.36
C GLU A 168 2.04 -2.12 7.77
N GLY A 169 3.01 -2.92 8.20
CA GLY A 169 3.09 -3.41 9.58
C GLY A 169 2.10 -4.52 9.95
N ILE A 170 1.44 -5.16 8.99
CA ILE A 170 0.66 -6.38 9.22
C ILE A 170 1.45 -7.61 8.80
N ASP A 171 1.34 -8.67 9.59
CA ASP A 171 1.93 -9.97 9.30
C ASP A 171 0.82 -11.00 9.10
N LEU A 172 0.79 -11.60 7.91
CA LEU A 172 -0.19 -12.60 7.50
C LEU A 172 0.54 -13.84 6.94
N PRO A 173 1.24 -14.58 7.81
CA PRO A 173 2.04 -15.72 7.37
C PRO A 173 1.18 -16.87 6.83
N GLY A 174 1.77 -17.65 5.94
CA GLY A 174 1.16 -18.85 5.38
C GLY A 174 -0.11 -18.55 4.60
N ASP A 175 -1.16 -19.28 4.92
CA ASP A 175 -2.45 -19.24 4.20
C ASP A 175 -3.46 -18.23 4.75
N LEU A 176 -3.04 -17.34 5.63
CA LEU A 176 -3.93 -16.33 6.23
C LEU A 176 -4.44 -15.32 5.19
N MET A 177 -3.71 -15.13 4.09
CA MET A 177 -4.12 -14.30 2.96
C MET A 177 -3.63 -14.92 1.65
N LYS A 178 -4.50 -15.01 0.64
CA LYS A 178 -4.18 -15.62 -0.66
C LYS A 178 -4.30 -14.67 -1.85
N GLY A 179 -4.88 -13.50 -1.66
CA GLY A 179 -5.01 -12.53 -2.74
C GLY A 179 -4.92 -11.09 -2.30
N VAL A 180 -4.32 -10.28 -3.14
CA VAL A 180 -4.27 -8.82 -3.00
C VAL A 180 -4.80 -8.20 -4.28
N ILE A 181 -5.75 -7.29 -4.14
CA ILE A 181 -6.31 -6.50 -5.24
C ILE A 181 -5.93 -5.04 -4.98
N VAL A 182 -5.33 -4.39 -5.96
CA VAL A 182 -5.02 -2.96 -5.88
C VAL A 182 -5.89 -2.22 -6.89
N VAL A 183 -6.76 -1.35 -6.40
CA VAL A 183 -7.70 -0.58 -7.21
C VAL A 183 -7.06 0.76 -7.58
N GLY A 184 -6.62 0.89 -8.83
CA GLY A 184 -5.93 2.07 -9.33
C GLY A 184 -4.50 2.21 -8.79
N LEU A 185 -3.86 3.35 -9.07
CA LEU A 185 -2.53 3.67 -8.57
C LEU A 185 -2.66 4.58 -7.33
N PRO A 186 -2.09 4.19 -6.18
CA PRO A 186 -2.10 5.02 -4.97
C PRO A 186 -1.01 6.10 -5.06
N LEU A 187 -1.18 7.05 -5.96
CA LEU A 187 -0.28 8.18 -6.11
C LEU A 187 -0.56 9.22 -5.02
N ALA A 188 0.50 9.87 -4.53
CA ALA A 188 0.39 11.03 -3.67
C ALA A 188 -0.42 12.15 -4.35
N ARG A 189 -1.09 12.96 -3.56
CA ARG A 189 -1.78 14.16 -4.12
C ARG A 189 -0.71 15.12 -4.66
N PRO A 190 -0.94 15.74 -5.83
CA PRO A 190 -0.05 16.77 -6.35
C PRO A 190 -0.25 18.06 -5.51
N ASP A 191 0.40 18.12 -4.37
CA ASP A 191 0.51 19.30 -3.52
C ASP A 191 1.88 19.97 -3.72
N ILE A 192 2.08 21.12 -3.07
CA ILE A 192 3.36 21.86 -3.19
C ILE A 192 4.54 20.99 -2.76
N GLU A 193 4.35 20.12 -1.77
CA GLU A 193 5.42 19.28 -1.22
C GLU A 193 5.83 18.13 -2.16
N THR A 194 4.91 17.64 -2.98
CA THR A 194 5.19 16.58 -3.97
C THR A 194 5.69 17.13 -5.31
N GLN A 195 5.70 18.46 -5.49
CA GLN A 195 6.19 19.12 -6.70
C GLN A 195 7.64 19.62 -6.57
N GLU A 196 8.15 19.76 -5.37
CA GLU A 196 9.52 20.14 -5.06
C GLU A 196 10.44 18.92 -4.93
#